data_b31c2cd7387e703d3e189ece1ce5d820
#
_entry.id   b31c2cd7387e703d3e189ece1ce5d820
#
_cell.length_a   1.000
_cell.length_b   1.000
_cell.length_c   1.000
_cell.angle_alpha   90.00
_cell.angle_beta   90.00
_cell.angle_gamma   90.00
#
_symmetry.space_group_name_H-M   'P 1'
#
loop_
_entity.id
_entity.type
_entity.pdbx_description
1 polymer ?
#
loop_
_entity_poly.entity_id
_entity_poly.type
_entity_poly.pdbx_seq_one_letter_code
_entity_poly.pdbx_strand_id
1 'polypeptide(L)'
;MMAPLSIAFGIRQPTLDEDLSAFLREARPWGLILFREACVTRVQVRALCANLREAAGHDAVIYIDQEGGRVARLKAPEWPAWSACAEYGKLYARDANAALEAARLGHRLIAHELKAISVDGDFTPVLDVPVSGADPIIGDRAFSQDPKIIAVLGRAALDGLHAGGVAGCIKHMPGHGRAEADSHLALPKVKAVEAELERDVFPFAQLVDAEAAMTAHIVYEAWDADRPATCSPIVIDKIIRGRIGFQG
;
A
#
# COMPACT_ATOMS: atom_id res chain seq x y z
N MET A 1 28.29 -13.30 -0.68
CA MET A 1 27.21 -13.02 -1.67
C MET A 1 27.02 -11.52 -1.75
N MET A 2 26.80 -10.94 -2.94
CA MET A 2 26.48 -9.52 -3.06
C MET A 2 25.07 -9.27 -2.48
N ALA A 3 24.89 -8.11 -1.82
CA ALA A 3 23.60 -7.70 -1.31
C ALA A 3 22.60 -7.49 -2.47
N PRO A 4 21.29 -7.74 -2.28
CA PRO A 4 20.28 -7.38 -3.26
C PRO A 4 20.26 -5.87 -3.53
N LEU A 5 19.86 -5.48 -4.75
CA LEU A 5 19.61 -4.09 -5.07
C LEU A 5 18.38 -3.59 -4.32
N SER A 6 18.43 -2.38 -3.78
CA SER A 6 17.29 -1.72 -3.10
C SER A 6 16.22 -1.27 -4.10
N ILE A 7 15.65 -2.23 -4.83
CA ILE A 7 14.63 -2.01 -5.85
C ILE A 7 13.59 -3.14 -5.82
N ALA A 8 12.34 -2.83 -6.18
CA ALA A 8 11.30 -3.82 -6.42
C ALA A 8 10.79 -3.69 -7.86
N PHE A 9 10.61 -4.82 -8.56
CA PHE A 9 10.10 -4.85 -9.93
C PHE A 9 8.68 -5.40 -10.01
N GLY A 10 7.88 -4.81 -10.88
CA GLY A 10 6.52 -5.25 -11.17
C GLY A 10 6.48 -6.48 -12.09
N ILE A 11 5.74 -7.51 -11.70
CA ILE A 11 5.53 -8.74 -12.45
C ILE A 11 4.10 -8.75 -13.00
N ARG A 12 3.97 -8.81 -14.32
CA ARG A 12 2.67 -8.82 -15.02
C ARG A 12 2.35 -10.16 -15.70
N GLN A 13 3.36 -10.97 -15.96
CA GLN A 13 3.18 -12.26 -16.61
C GLN A 13 2.90 -13.39 -15.60
N PRO A 14 2.02 -14.34 -15.94
CA PRO A 14 1.63 -15.43 -15.04
C PRO A 14 2.67 -16.54 -14.90
N THR A 15 3.69 -16.55 -15.76
CA THR A 15 4.77 -17.54 -15.76
C THR A 15 6.12 -16.85 -15.90
N LEU A 16 7.16 -17.47 -15.36
CA LEU A 16 8.54 -17.02 -15.53
C LEU A 16 9.05 -17.55 -16.87
N ASP A 17 9.47 -16.66 -17.78
CA ASP A 17 10.19 -16.99 -19.01
C ASP A 17 11.71 -16.85 -18.83
N GLU A 18 12.48 -17.21 -19.87
CA GLU A 18 13.95 -17.19 -19.84
C GLU A 18 14.49 -15.76 -19.69
N ASP A 19 13.87 -14.78 -20.35
CA ASP A 19 14.33 -13.37 -20.33
C ASP A 19 14.14 -12.78 -18.93
N LEU A 20 12.97 -12.94 -18.32
CA LEU A 20 12.72 -12.49 -16.95
C LEU A 20 13.61 -13.23 -15.95
N SER A 21 13.82 -14.54 -16.14
CA SER A 21 14.71 -15.32 -15.29
C SER A 21 16.17 -14.82 -15.36
N ALA A 22 16.67 -14.53 -16.55
CA ALA A 22 18.01 -13.97 -16.75
C ALA A 22 18.12 -12.57 -16.11
N PHE A 23 17.12 -11.71 -16.34
CA PHE A 23 17.06 -10.37 -15.75
C PHE A 23 17.06 -10.41 -14.22
N LEU A 24 16.24 -11.25 -13.58
CA LEU A 24 16.17 -11.33 -12.12
C LEU A 24 17.47 -11.87 -11.50
N ARG A 25 18.13 -12.80 -12.18
CA ARG A 25 19.43 -13.34 -11.77
C ARG A 25 20.52 -12.27 -11.78
N GLU A 26 20.52 -11.40 -12.78
CA GLU A 26 21.47 -10.30 -12.92
C GLU A 26 21.15 -9.16 -11.94
N ALA A 27 19.91 -8.69 -11.93
CA ALA A 27 19.48 -7.53 -11.14
C ALA A 27 19.42 -7.81 -9.64
N ARG A 28 19.11 -9.06 -9.23
CA ARG A 28 18.95 -9.43 -7.81
C ARG A 28 18.15 -8.41 -7.00
N PRO A 29 16.87 -8.12 -7.38
CA PRO A 29 16.07 -7.10 -6.71
C PRO A 29 15.78 -7.49 -5.26
N TRP A 30 15.66 -6.50 -4.35
CA TRP A 30 15.17 -6.72 -2.99
C TRP A 30 13.77 -7.32 -2.97
N GLY A 31 12.89 -6.88 -3.89
CA GLY A 31 11.51 -7.33 -3.89
C GLY A 31 10.86 -7.35 -5.27
N LEU A 32 9.66 -7.91 -5.30
CA LEU A 32 8.83 -8.07 -6.49
C LEU A 32 7.39 -7.67 -6.15
N ILE A 33 6.66 -7.17 -7.15
CA ILE A 33 5.29 -6.68 -7.00
C ILE A 33 4.40 -7.43 -7.99
N LEU A 34 3.42 -8.19 -7.51
CA LEU A 34 2.49 -8.89 -8.38
C LEU A 34 1.38 -7.95 -8.86
N PHE A 35 1.22 -7.85 -10.17
CA PHE A 35 0.09 -7.19 -10.80
C PHE A 35 -1.03 -8.17 -11.15
N ARG A 36 -2.20 -7.64 -11.51
CA ARG A 36 -3.42 -8.43 -11.77
C ARG A 36 -3.20 -9.53 -12.81
N GLU A 37 -2.45 -9.24 -13.87
CA GLU A 37 -2.19 -10.12 -14.98
C GLU A 37 -1.35 -11.34 -14.59
N ALA A 38 -0.54 -11.23 -13.55
CA ALA A 38 0.24 -12.34 -12.99
C ALA A 38 -0.61 -13.29 -12.12
N CYS A 39 -1.84 -12.89 -11.74
CA CYS A 39 -2.66 -13.60 -10.75
C CYS A 39 -3.83 -14.33 -11.45
N VAL A 40 -3.67 -15.61 -11.79
CA VAL A 40 -4.69 -16.41 -12.50
C VAL A 40 -5.35 -17.44 -11.59
N THR A 41 -4.55 -18.33 -10.96
CA THR A 41 -5.05 -19.32 -9.98
C THR A 41 -4.11 -19.40 -8.79
N ARG A 42 -4.61 -19.89 -7.65
CA ARG A 42 -3.81 -20.07 -6.40
C ARG A 42 -2.57 -20.92 -6.64
N VAL A 43 -2.74 -22.04 -7.34
CA VAL A 43 -1.63 -22.97 -7.65
C VAL A 43 -0.60 -22.30 -8.53
N GLN A 44 -1.05 -21.58 -9.56
CA GLN A 44 -0.16 -20.87 -10.49
C GLN A 44 0.61 -19.75 -9.79
N VAL A 45 -0.05 -18.89 -8.99
CA VAL A 45 0.63 -17.77 -8.29
C VAL A 45 1.65 -18.30 -7.29
N ARG A 46 1.31 -19.34 -6.54
CA ARG A 46 2.27 -19.98 -5.61
C ARG A 46 3.50 -20.51 -6.33
N ALA A 47 3.33 -21.17 -7.46
CA ALA A 47 4.43 -21.66 -8.29
C ALA A 47 5.26 -20.49 -8.86
N LEU A 48 4.60 -19.42 -9.34
CA LEU A 48 5.26 -18.21 -9.82
C LEU A 48 6.13 -17.58 -8.72
N CYS A 49 5.61 -17.41 -7.51
CA CYS A 49 6.38 -16.84 -6.38
C CYS A 49 7.63 -17.66 -6.07
N ALA A 50 7.54 -19.00 -6.11
CA ALA A 50 8.69 -19.87 -5.89
C ALA A 50 9.75 -19.70 -6.98
N ASN A 51 9.32 -19.74 -8.25
CA ASN A 51 10.21 -19.59 -9.40
C ASN A 51 10.89 -18.21 -9.44
N LEU A 52 10.16 -17.14 -9.06
CA LEU A 52 10.70 -15.78 -9.00
C LEU A 52 11.81 -15.66 -7.95
N ARG A 53 11.67 -16.26 -6.76
CA ARG A 53 12.71 -16.29 -5.73
C ARG A 53 13.92 -17.11 -6.17
N GLU A 54 13.68 -18.27 -6.80
CA GLU A 54 14.75 -19.10 -7.36
C GLU A 54 15.56 -18.32 -8.40
N ALA A 55 14.89 -17.62 -9.32
CA ALA A 55 15.56 -16.80 -10.33
C ALA A 55 16.34 -15.62 -9.73
N ALA A 56 15.80 -14.95 -8.71
CA ALA A 56 16.49 -13.88 -7.99
C ALA A 56 17.70 -14.39 -7.19
N GLY A 57 17.77 -15.70 -6.90
CA GLY A 57 18.84 -16.34 -6.15
C GLY A 57 18.89 -15.96 -4.67
N HIS A 58 17.79 -15.50 -4.11
CA HIS A 58 17.60 -15.21 -2.69
C HIS A 58 16.09 -15.11 -2.37
N ASP A 59 15.77 -15.01 -1.09
CA ASP A 59 14.38 -14.91 -0.60
C ASP A 59 13.83 -13.49 -0.79
N ALA A 60 13.64 -13.08 -2.07
CA ALA A 60 13.11 -11.79 -2.43
C ALA A 60 11.67 -11.62 -1.88
N VAL A 61 11.39 -10.48 -1.24
CA VAL A 61 10.06 -10.21 -0.71
C VAL A 61 9.06 -9.95 -1.85
N ILE A 62 7.83 -10.43 -1.71
CA ILE A 62 6.79 -10.28 -2.73
C ILE A 62 5.61 -9.51 -2.14
N TYR A 63 5.28 -8.39 -2.77
CA TYR A 63 4.16 -7.51 -2.42
C TYR A 63 3.05 -7.56 -3.47
N ILE A 64 1.86 -7.14 -3.05
CA ILE A 64 0.67 -7.04 -3.91
C ILE A 64 -0.21 -5.87 -3.45
N ASP A 65 -1.10 -5.37 -4.33
CA ASP A 65 -2.20 -4.48 -3.95
C ASP A 65 -3.47 -5.29 -3.74
N GLN A 66 -3.79 -5.63 -2.53
CA GLN A 66 -5.00 -6.35 -2.14
C GLN A 66 -5.78 -5.57 -1.07
N GLU A 67 -6.11 -4.29 -1.35
CA GLU A 67 -6.78 -3.39 -0.42
C GLU A 67 -8.21 -3.84 -0.07
N GLY A 68 -8.82 -4.58 -0.96
CA GLY A 68 -10.27 -4.83 -0.99
C GLY A 68 -11.01 -3.84 -1.91
N GLY A 69 -12.33 -4.04 -2.07
CA GLY A 69 -13.12 -3.23 -3.00
C GLY A 69 -12.59 -3.28 -4.44
N ARG A 70 -12.48 -2.11 -5.08
CA ARG A 70 -12.04 -1.98 -6.47
C ARG A 70 -10.53 -2.22 -6.66
N VAL A 71 -9.72 -2.00 -5.64
CA VAL A 71 -8.27 -2.23 -5.70
C VAL A 71 -7.94 -3.59 -5.10
N ALA A 72 -7.95 -4.59 -5.97
CA ALA A 72 -7.62 -5.96 -5.66
C ALA A 72 -7.02 -6.63 -6.90
N ARG A 73 -5.93 -7.39 -6.73
CA ARG A 73 -5.31 -8.18 -7.79
C ARG A 73 -5.87 -9.60 -7.81
N LEU A 74 -6.16 -10.15 -6.64
CA LEU A 74 -6.79 -11.45 -6.43
C LEU A 74 -8.31 -11.27 -6.46
N LYS A 75 -9.00 -11.88 -7.42
CA LYS A 75 -10.44 -11.67 -7.68
C LYS A 75 -11.21 -12.98 -7.81
N ALA A 76 -12.53 -12.88 -7.63
CA ALA A 76 -13.45 -13.98 -7.88
C ALA A 76 -13.34 -14.47 -9.34
N PRO A 77 -13.65 -15.76 -9.62
CA PRO A 77 -14.13 -16.77 -8.67
C PRO A 77 -13.02 -17.43 -7.82
N GLU A 78 -11.76 -17.27 -8.16
CA GLU A 78 -10.64 -17.97 -7.52
C GLU A 78 -10.42 -17.50 -6.07
N TRP A 79 -10.62 -16.21 -5.79
CA TRP A 79 -10.49 -15.61 -4.46
C TRP A 79 -11.77 -14.91 -4.04
N PRO A 80 -12.02 -14.80 -2.72
CA PRO A 80 -13.12 -14.02 -2.19
C PRO A 80 -13.05 -12.55 -2.60
N ALA A 81 -14.21 -11.90 -2.73
CA ALA A 81 -14.29 -10.45 -2.81
C ALA A 81 -14.25 -9.85 -1.39
N TRP A 82 -13.36 -8.88 -1.18
CA TRP A 82 -13.19 -8.18 0.09
C TRP A 82 -13.85 -6.81 0.07
N SER A 83 -14.33 -6.36 1.21
CA SER A 83 -14.95 -5.04 1.35
C SER A 83 -13.95 -3.91 1.08
N ALA A 84 -14.43 -2.81 0.49
CA ALA A 84 -13.67 -1.57 0.44
C ALA A 84 -13.50 -0.98 1.84
N CYS A 85 -12.43 -0.21 2.08
CA CYS A 85 -12.14 0.39 3.38
C CYS A 85 -13.27 1.31 3.87
N ALA A 86 -13.96 2.01 2.96
CA ALA A 86 -15.11 2.85 3.30
C ALA A 86 -16.26 2.10 3.99
N GLU A 87 -16.43 0.79 3.76
CA GLU A 87 -17.47 0.00 4.43
C GLU A 87 -17.19 -0.15 5.93
N TYR A 88 -15.92 -0.29 6.32
CA TYR A 88 -15.53 -0.28 7.72
C TYR A 88 -15.79 1.10 8.37
N GLY A 89 -15.53 2.19 7.64
CA GLY A 89 -15.86 3.54 8.09
C GLY A 89 -17.36 3.77 8.30
N LYS A 90 -18.20 3.26 7.38
CA LYS A 90 -19.67 3.29 7.54
C LYS A 90 -20.14 2.49 8.75
N LEU A 91 -19.51 1.34 9.00
CA LEU A 91 -19.80 0.54 10.19
C LEU A 91 -19.36 1.28 11.45
N TYR A 92 -18.20 1.96 11.44
CA TYR A 92 -17.68 2.73 12.57
C TYR A 92 -18.67 3.82 13.03
N ALA A 93 -19.35 4.46 12.11
CA ALA A 93 -20.38 5.45 12.44
C ALA A 93 -21.60 4.88 13.18
N ARG A 94 -21.80 3.55 13.16
CA ARG A 94 -22.88 2.84 13.83
C ARG A 94 -22.43 2.12 15.08
N ASP A 95 -21.28 1.44 15.00
CA ASP A 95 -20.67 0.67 16.08
C ASP A 95 -19.15 0.65 15.85
N ALA A 96 -18.44 1.46 16.62
CA ALA A 96 -17.00 1.60 16.51
C ALA A 96 -16.26 0.28 16.84
N ASN A 97 -16.69 -0.45 17.86
CA ASN A 97 -16.03 -1.69 18.26
C ASN A 97 -16.22 -2.79 17.21
N ALA A 98 -17.43 -2.92 16.67
CA ALA A 98 -17.69 -3.86 15.57
C ALA A 98 -16.88 -3.52 14.33
N ALA A 99 -16.69 -2.24 14.01
CA ALA A 99 -15.91 -1.80 12.85
C ALA A 99 -14.42 -2.10 13.00
N LEU A 100 -13.84 -1.86 14.18
CA LEU A 100 -12.43 -2.17 14.46
C LEU A 100 -12.18 -3.67 14.35
N GLU A 101 -13.04 -4.48 14.93
CA GLU A 101 -12.92 -5.94 14.84
C GLU A 101 -13.14 -6.44 13.39
N ALA A 102 -14.10 -5.89 12.66
CA ALA A 102 -14.34 -6.23 11.26
C ALA A 102 -13.14 -5.87 10.37
N ALA A 103 -12.52 -4.69 10.57
CA ALA A 103 -11.33 -4.29 9.84
C ALA A 103 -10.14 -5.23 10.15
N ARG A 104 -9.92 -5.55 11.44
CA ARG A 104 -8.87 -6.48 11.88
C ARG A 104 -9.07 -7.88 11.29
N LEU A 105 -10.26 -8.44 11.38
CA LEU A 105 -10.57 -9.78 10.85
C LEU A 105 -10.51 -9.82 9.32
N GLY A 106 -11.04 -8.80 8.63
CA GLY A 106 -11.01 -8.70 7.17
C GLY A 106 -9.57 -8.74 6.64
N HIS A 107 -8.67 -7.93 7.21
CA HIS A 107 -7.27 -7.91 6.79
C HIS A 107 -6.49 -9.17 7.22
N ARG A 108 -6.86 -9.79 8.35
CA ARG A 108 -6.31 -11.11 8.72
C ARG A 108 -6.70 -12.20 7.72
N LEU A 109 -7.93 -12.17 7.20
CA LEU A 109 -8.37 -13.11 6.16
C LEU A 109 -7.68 -12.84 4.82
N ILE A 110 -7.49 -11.57 4.44
CA ILE A 110 -6.66 -11.20 3.28
C ILE A 110 -5.25 -11.77 3.46
N ALA A 111 -4.62 -11.55 4.61
CA ALA A 111 -3.30 -12.09 4.91
C ALA A 111 -3.22 -13.61 4.81
N HIS A 112 -4.26 -14.33 5.28
CA HIS A 112 -4.35 -15.78 5.11
C HIS A 112 -4.30 -16.21 3.63
N GLU A 113 -5.05 -15.53 2.77
CA GLU A 113 -5.03 -15.77 1.33
C GLU A 113 -3.65 -15.49 0.71
N LEU A 114 -3.01 -14.39 1.11
CA LEU A 114 -1.69 -14.00 0.62
C LEU A 114 -0.61 -15.00 1.05
N LYS A 115 -0.60 -15.43 2.30
CA LYS A 115 0.35 -16.45 2.79
C LYS A 115 0.17 -17.79 2.08
N ALA A 116 -1.06 -18.19 1.76
CA ALA A 116 -1.34 -19.43 1.03
C ALA A 116 -0.69 -19.48 -0.36
N ILE A 117 -0.41 -18.32 -0.96
CA ILE A 117 0.24 -18.17 -2.27
C ILE A 117 1.68 -17.64 -2.17
N SER A 118 2.25 -17.61 -0.96
CA SER A 118 3.64 -17.17 -0.69
C SER A 118 3.92 -15.70 -1.01
N VAL A 119 2.94 -14.83 -0.79
CA VAL A 119 3.08 -13.37 -0.79
C VAL A 119 3.40 -12.89 0.63
N ASP A 120 4.34 -11.94 0.79
CA ASP A 120 4.89 -11.51 2.07
C ASP A 120 4.30 -10.20 2.57
N GLY A 121 3.88 -9.33 1.66
CA GLY A 121 3.38 -8.00 2.02
C GLY A 121 2.22 -7.54 1.16
N ASP A 122 1.44 -6.63 1.71
CA ASP A 122 0.31 -5.99 1.05
C ASP A 122 0.46 -4.46 1.11
N PHE A 123 0.19 -3.79 -0.01
CA PHE A 123 0.18 -2.34 -0.07
C PHE A 123 -1.13 -1.78 0.52
N THR A 124 -1.32 -2.01 1.81
CA THR A 124 -2.44 -1.54 2.65
C THR A 124 -1.95 -1.41 4.10
N PRO A 125 -2.56 -0.59 4.95
CA PRO A 125 -3.76 0.23 4.75
C PRO A 125 -3.53 1.56 4.01
N VAL A 126 -4.60 2.04 3.34
CA VAL A 126 -4.67 3.39 2.79
C VAL A 126 -5.03 4.37 3.91
N LEU A 127 -4.14 5.31 4.21
CA LEU A 127 -4.29 6.29 5.29
C LEU A 127 -4.60 7.70 4.79
N ASP A 128 -4.87 7.84 3.49
CA ASP A 128 -5.22 9.12 2.88
C ASP A 128 -6.51 9.68 3.45
N VAL A 129 -6.53 11.01 3.64
CA VAL A 129 -7.68 11.77 4.16
C VAL A 129 -8.38 12.48 3.00
N PRO A 130 -9.46 11.92 2.41
CA PRO A 130 -10.15 12.55 1.29
C PRO A 130 -10.77 13.89 1.70
N VAL A 131 -10.67 14.88 0.81
CA VAL A 131 -11.36 16.16 0.95
C VAL A 131 -12.40 16.34 -0.15
N SER A 132 -13.40 17.18 0.09
CA SER A 132 -14.41 17.50 -0.91
C SER A 132 -13.78 18.20 -2.12
N GLY A 133 -14.15 17.78 -3.31
CA GLY A 133 -13.62 18.32 -4.56
C GLY A 133 -12.30 17.73 -5.06
N ALA A 134 -11.65 16.85 -4.29
CA ALA A 134 -10.48 16.10 -4.75
C ALA A 134 -10.86 15.02 -5.78
N ASP A 135 -9.85 14.54 -6.52
CA ASP A 135 -10.01 13.43 -7.45
C ASP A 135 -10.51 12.16 -6.73
N PRO A 136 -11.48 11.41 -7.30
CA PRO A 136 -12.04 10.23 -6.68
C PRO A 136 -11.11 9.01 -6.66
N ILE A 137 -9.84 9.16 -7.06
CA ILE A 137 -8.87 8.04 -7.08
C ILE A 137 -8.70 7.39 -5.70
N ILE A 138 -8.80 8.14 -4.62
CA ILE A 138 -8.85 7.60 -3.25
C ILE A 138 -10.26 7.09 -2.95
N GLY A 139 -11.28 7.93 -2.98
CA GLY A 139 -12.69 7.54 -2.87
C GLY A 139 -12.95 6.52 -1.76
N ASP A 140 -13.52 5.37 -2.15
CA ASP A 140 -13.88 4.25 -1.26
C ASP A 140 -12.68 3.44 -0.72
N ARG A 141 -11.46 3.74 -1.16
CA ARG A 141 -10.23 3.18 -0.61
C ARG A 141 -9.90 3.77 0.77
N ALA A 142 -10.34 4.98 1.08
CA ALA A 142 -10.18 5.57 2.41
C ALA A 142 -11.25 5.04 3.38
N PHE A 143 -10.86 4.85 4.64
CA PHE A 143 -11.79 4.45 5.71
C PHE A 143 -12.81 5.54 6.04
N SER A 144 -12.41 6.82 6.00
CA SER A 144 -13.21 7.97 6.42
C SER A 144 -12.65 9.27 5.85
N GLN A 145 -13.34 10.38 6.10
CA GLN A 145 -12.80 11.73 5.96
C GLN A 145 -12.22 12.27 7.29
N ASP A 146 -12.46 11.61 8.41
CA ASP A 146 -11.89 11.99 9.70
C ASP A 146 -10.55 11.27 9.91
N PRO A 147 -9.43 12.03 10.06
CA PRO A 147 -8.10 11.44 10.21
C PRO A 147 -7.96 10.56 11.46
N LYS A 148 -8.74 10.81 12.52
CA LYS A 148 -8.72 9.98 13.74
C LYS A 148 -9.37 8.63 13.48
N ILE A 149 -10.48 8.60 12.74
CA ILE A 149 -11.15 7.34 12.34
C ILE A 149 -10.25 6.54 11.41
N ILE A 150 -9.58 7.22 10.46
CA ILE A 150 -8.62 6.58 9.55
C ILE A 150 -7.47 5.94 10.35
N ALA A 151 -6.93 6.66 11.33
CA ALA A 151 -5.82 6.14 12.15
C ALA A 151 -6.21 4.87 12.92
N VAL A 152 -7.37 4.84 13.59
CA VAL A 152 -7.78 3.66 14.38
C VAL A 152 -8.20 2.47 13.52
N LEU A 153 -8.89 2.70 12.41
CA LEU A 153 -9.24 1.63 11.45
C LEU A 153 -8.02 1.14 10.68
N GLY A 154 -7.10 2.04 10.30
CA GLY A 154 -5.81 1.69 9.70
C GLY A 154 -4.96 0.84 10.63
N ARG A 155 -4.91 1.17 11.94
CA ARG A 155 -4.25 0.34 12.96
C ARG A 155 -4.88 -1.06 13.02
N ALA A 156 -6.20 -1.15 13.11
CA ALA A 156 -6.89 -2.44 13.15
C ALA A 156 -6.60 -3.29 11.89
N ALA A 157 -6.55 -2.67 10.72
CA ALA A 157 -6.19 -3.32 9.47
C ALA A 157 -4.75 -3.85 9.50
N LEU A 158 -3.78 -3.01 9.91
CA LEU A 158 -2.37 -3.40 10.03
C LEU A 158 -2.18 -4.54 11.03
N ASP A 159 -2.82 -4.47 12.20
CA ASP A 159 -2.80 -5.54 13.20
C ASP A 159 -3.39 -6.86 12.66
N GLY A 160 -4.39 -6.76 11.78
CA GLY A 160 -4.97 -7.91 11.07
C GLY A 160 -3.97 -8.58 10.13
N LEU A 161 -3.26 -7.79 9.31
CA LEU A 161 -2.19 -8.29 8.44
C LEU A 161 -1.08 -8.98 9.24
N HIS A 162 -0.59 -8.33 10.30
CA HIS A 162 0.44 -8.89 11.18
C HIS A 162 0.01 -10.20 11.82
N ALA A 163 -1.23 -10.27 12.33
CA ALA A 163 -1.80 -11.50 12.89
C ALA A 163 -1.90 -12.65 11.87
N GLY A 164 -1.94 -12.33 10.56
CA GLY A 164 -1.89 -13.28 9.46
C GLY A 164 -0.48 -13.55 8.92
N GLY A 165 0.55 -12.88 9.46
CA GLY A 165 1.97 -13.04 9.06
C GLY A 165 2.32 -12.35 7.74
N VAL A 166 1.65 -11.25 7.40
CA VAL A 166 1.88 -10.43 6.20
C VAL A 166 2.27 -9.02 6.64
N ALA A 167 3.30 -8.47 6.03
CA ALA A 167 3.75 -7.09 6.24
C ALA A 167 2.77 -6.10 5.63
N GLY A 168 2.52 -4.98 6.32
CA GLY A 168 1.74 -3.89 5.79
C GLY A 168 2.61 -2.80 5.16
N CYS A 169 2.04 -2.07 4.20
CA CYS A 169 2.65 -0.87 3.64
C CYS A 169 1.65 0.28 3.66
N ILE A 170 1.83 1.20 4.60
CA ILE A 170 0.96 2.37 4.73
C ILE A 170 1.15 3.34 3.57
N LYS A 171 0.04 3.89 3.04
CA LYS A 171 0.09 4.73 1.83
C LYS A 171 -1.03 5.77 1.77
N HIS A 172 -0.84 6.85 1.03
CA HIS A 172 0.32 7.28 0.24
C HIS A 172 0.96 8.48 0.94
N MET A 173 2.05 8.25 1.61
CA MET A 173 2.69 9.24 2.48
C MET A 173 3.25 10.45 1.68
N PRO A 174 3.01 11.67 2.09
CA PRO A 174 2.41 12.16 3.35
C PRO A 174 0.89 12.40 3.30
N GLY A 175 0.16 11.93 2.27
CA GLY A 175 -1.30 11.99 2.16
C GLY A 175 -1.78 12.38 0.75
N HIS A 176 -2.48 11.47 0.05
CA HIS A 176 -2.96 11.66 -1.34
C HIS A 176 -4.37 12.27 -1.42
N GLY A 177 -5.07 12.42 -0.30
CA GLY A 177 -6.50 12.72 -0.28
C GLY A 177 -6.91 14.10 -0.80
N ARG A 178 -5.95 15.03 -1.07
CA ARG A 178 -6.20 16.37 -1.63
C ARG A 178 -5.85 16.49 -3.11
N ALA A 179 -5.32 15.46 -3.74
CA ALA A 179 -4.91 15.55 -5.14
C ALA A 179 -6.11 15.85 -6.04
N GLU A 180 -5.97 16.84 -6.93
CA GLU A 180 -6.99 17.25 -7.91
C GLU A 180 -6.94 16.42 -9.20
N ALA A 181 -5.98 15.50 -9.31
CA ALA A 181 -5.81 14.61 -10.45
C ALA A 181 -5.29 13.25 -10.01
N ASP A 182 -5.57 12.22 -10.80
CA ASP A 182 -4.98 10.90 -10.65
C ASP A 182 -3.47 10.96 -10.94
N SER A 183 -2.63 10.61 -9.95
CA SER A 183 -1.17 10.60 -10.09
C SER A 183 -0.63 9.58 -11.10
N HIS A 184 -1.46 8.65 -11.57
CA HIS A 184 -1.10 7.75 -12.67
C HIS A 184 -1.24 8.41 -14.06
N LEU A 185 -2.00 9.50 -14.17
CA LEU A 185 -2.30 10.19 -15.45
C LEU A 185 -1.57 11.52 -15.58
N ALA A 186 -1.36 12.21 -14.47
CA ALA A 186 -0.67 13.50 -14.43
C ALA A 186 0.05 13.68 -13.09
N LEU A 187 1.04 14.56 -13.02
CA LEU A 187 1.68 14.91 -11.75
C LEU A 187 0.80 15.94 -10.99
N PRO A 188 0.05 15.53 -9.95
CA PRO A 188 -0.83 16.44 -9.24
C PRO A 188 -0.03 17.43 -8.39
N LYS A 189 -0.64 18.60 -8.16
CA LYS A 189 -0.13 19.62 -7.24
C LYS A 189 -1.15 19.88 -6.13
N VAL A 190 -0.70 19.88 -4.90
CA VAL A 190 -1.50 20.22 -3.73
C VAL A 190 -1.08 21.60 -3.24
N LYS A 191 -2.03 22.55 -3.27
CA LYS A 191 -1.83 23.97 -2.89
C LYS A 191 -2.28 24.26 -1.47
N ALA A 192 -2.66 23.24 -0.70
CA ALA A 192 -3.06 23.40 0.69
C ALA A 192 -1.96 24.02 1.54
N VAL A 193 -2.36 24.87 2.48
CA VAL A 193 -1.41 25.45 3.45
C VAL A 193 -0.95 24.43 4.47
N GLU A 194 0.18 24.67 5.10
CA GLU A 194 0.81 23.72 6.04
C GLU A 194 -0.14 23.27 7.15
N ALA A 195 -0.95 24.18 7.69
CA ALA A 195 -1.94 23.85 8.74
C ALA A 195 -3.02 22.86 8.28
N GLU A 196 -3.35 22.83 7.00
CA GLU A 196 -4.30 21.85 6.43
C GLU A 196 -3.62 20.50 6.24
N LEU A 197 -2.33 20.50 5.85
CA LEU A 197 -1.54 19.30 5.67
C LEU A 197 -1.24 18.55 6.97
N GLU A 198 -1.30 19.22 8.12
CA GLU A 198 -1.24 18.59 9.45
C GLU A 198 -2.31 17.50 9.62
N ARG A 199 -3.50 17.76 9.09
CA ARG A 199 -4.59 16.80 9.10
C ARG A 199 -4.27 15.56 8.27
N ASP A 200 -3.58 15.75 7.14
CA ASP A 200 -3.29 14.69 6.19
C ASP A 200 -2.16 13.77 6.70
N VAL A 201 -1.17 14.33 7.41
CA VAL A 201 -0.07 13.55 7.99
C VAL A 201 -0.45 12.83 9.28
N PHE A 202 -1.51 13.27 9.97
CA PHE A 202 -1.91 12.72 11.27
C PHE A 202 -2.07 11.19 11.29
N PRO A 203 -2.80 10.54 10.35
CA PRO A 203 -2.96 9.08 10.39
C PRO A 203 -1.64 8.33 10.26
N PHE A 204 -0.72 8.84 9.44
CA PHE A 204 0.61 8.24 9.25
C PHE A 204 1.45 8.31 10.52
N ALA A 205 1.41 9.42 11.24
CA ALA A 205 2.13 9.59 12.50
C ALA A 205 1.63 8.64 13.62
N GLN A 206 0.43 8.06 13.48
CA GLN A 206 -0.08 7.07 14.42
C GLN A 206 0.34 5.62 14.10
N LEU A 207 0.94 5.38 12.91
CA LEU A 207 1.29 4.04 12.42
C LEU A 207 2.76 3.97 11.96
N VAL A 208 3.66 4.66 12.66
CA VAL A 208 5.10 4.74 12.32
C VAL A 208 5.86 3.42 12.49
N ASP A 209 5.25 2.45 13.14
CA ASP A 209 5.76 1.10 13.36
C ASP A 209 5.40 0.12 12.22
N ALA A 210 4.75 0.58 11.15
CA ALA A 210 4.55 -0.22 9.94
C ALA A 210 5.91 -0.56 9.29
N GLU A 211 6.00 -1.74 8.66
CA GLU A 211 7.25 -2.22 8.05
C GLU A 211 7.67 -1.40 6.84
N ALA A 212 6.70 -0.90 6.09
CA ALA A 212 6.93 -0.12 4.89
C ALA A 212 5.92 1.02 4.74
N ALA A 213 6.32 2.04 3.98
CA ALA A 213 5.43 3.09 3.53
C ALA A 213 5.66 3.39 2.04
N MET A 214 4.59 3.72 1.33
CA MET A 214 4.63 4.16 -0.05
C MET A 214 4.45 5.66 -0.12
N THR A 215 5.37 6.37 -0.79
CA THR A 215 5.29 7.81 -0.99
C THR A 215 4.30 8.19 -2.08
N ALA A 216 3.64 9.34 -1.94
CA ALA A 216 2.77 9.91 -2.95
C ALA A 216 3.57 10.57 -4.08
N HIS A 217 3.15 10.35 -5.33
CA HIS A 217 3.70 11.06 -6.50
C HIS A 217 2.99 12.41 -6.69
N ILE A 218 3.12 13.30 -5.70
CA ILE A 218 2.42 14.59 -5.61
C ILE A 218 3.40 15.68 -5.23
N VAL A 219 3.27 16.85 -5.83
CA VAL A 219 3.97 18.09 -5.45
C VAL A 219 3.14 18.80 -4.38
N TYR A 220 3.69 18.98 -3.19
CA TYR A 220 3.09 19.76 -2.08
C TYR A 220 3.75 21.14 -2.07
N GLU A 221 3.08 22.14 -2.65
CA GLU A 221 3.68 23.47 -2.83
C GLU A 221 4.13 24.14 -1.51
N ALA A 222 3.47 23.81 -0.39
CA ALA A 222 3.86 24.32 0.92
C ALA A 222 5.19 23.76 1.47
N TRP A 223 5.66 22.62 0.94
CA TRP A 223 6.89 21.97 1.41
C TRP A 223 8.01 21.96 0.37
N ASP A 224 7.68 21.60 -0.87
CA ASP A 224 8.59 21.62 -2.03
C ASP A 224 7.76 21.80 -3.30
N ALA A 225 7.81 23.00 -3.88
CA ALA A 225 7.03 23.34 -5.06
C ALA A 225 7.61 22.76 -6.38
N ASP A 226 8.86 22.28 -6.35
CA ASP A 226 9.61 21.86 -7.53
C ASP A 226 9.58 20.35 -7.75
N ARG A 227 9.38 19.54 -6.68
CA ARG A 227 9.54 18.09 -6.73
C ARG A 227 8.36 17.36 -6.09
N PRO A 228 7.94 16.22 -6.67
CA PRO A 228 6.98 15.34 -5.98
C PRO A 228 7.59 14.75 -4.71
N ALA A 229 6.76 14.42 -3.73
CA ALA A 229 7.20 13.89 -2.44
C ALA A 229 8.19 12.73 -2.57
N THR A 230 7.96 11.82 -3.51
CA THR A 230 8.85 10.68 -3.79
C THR A 230 10.29 11.08 -4.14
N CYS A 231 10.49 12.26 -4.74
CA CYS A 231 11.79 12.75 -5.22
C CYS A 231 12.29 13.97 -4.42
N SER A 232 11.56 14.41 -3.39
CA SER A 232 11.90 15.59 -2.60
C SER A 232 12.67 15.23 -1.33
N PRO A 233 13.96 15.55 -1.23
CA PRO A 233 14.70 15.40 0.02
C PRO A 233 14.04 16.17 1.18
N ILE A 234 13.45 17.35 0.89
CA ILE A 234 12.77 18.16 1.91
C ILE A 234 11.57 17.40 2.49
N VAL A 235 10.70 16.82 1.62
CA VAL A 235 9.55 16.07 2.10
C VAL A 235 9.99 14.79 2.80
N ILE A 236 10.97 14.08 2.26
CA ILE A 236 11.48 12.85 2.88
C ILE A 236 12.09 13.15 4.25
N ASP A 237 13.04 14.09 4.36
CA ASP A 237 13.79 14.28 5.59
C ASP A 237 12.98 15.05 6.65
N LYS A 238 12.30 16.14 6.26
CA LYS A 238 11.63 17.01 7.23
C LYS A 238 10.22 16.56 7.57
N ILE A 239 9.48 16.04 6.57
CA ILE A 239 8.07 15.67 6.78
C ILE A 239 7.98 14.19 7.14
N ILE A 240 8.49 13.27 6.30
CA ILE A 240 8.33 11.83 6.54
C ILE A 240 9.19 11.38 7.73
N ARG A 241 10.49 11.65 7.70
CA ARG A 241 11.42 11.24 8.76
C ARG A 241 11.29 12.10 10.02
N GLY A 242 11.13 13.42 9.85
CA GLY A 242 11.10 14.38 10.95
C GLY A 242 9.73 14.50 11.61
N ARG A 243 8.70 14.94 10.87
CA ARG A 243 7.37 15.26 11.42
C ARG A 243 6.52 14.03 11.67
N ILE A 244 6.38 13.14 10.67
CA ILE A 244 5.65 11.87 10.81
C ILE A 244 6.41 10.92 11.72
N GLY A 245 7.74 10.88 11.60
CA GLY A 245 8.61 10.04 12.43
C GLY A 245 8.84 8.64 11.86
N PHE A 246 8.43 8.37 10.60
CA PHE A 246 8.59 7.07 9.97
C PHE A 246 10.05 6.81 9.60
N GLN A 247 10.61 5.67 10.04
CA GLN A 247 12.03 5.31 9.85
C GLN A 247 12.24 4.06 8.97
N GLY A 248 11.16 3.40 8.54
CA GLY A 248 11.20 2.21 7.67
C GLY A 248 11.69 2.48 6.25
#